data_209e437cda1098993542917cba32c113
#
_entry.id   209e437cda1098993542917cba32c113
#
_cell.length_a   1.000
_cell.length_b   1.000
_cell.length_c   1.000
_cell.angle_alpha   90.00
_cell.angle_beta   90.00
_cell.angle_gamma   90.00
#
_symmetry.space_group_name_H-M   'P 1'
#
loop_
_entity.id
_entity.type
_entity.pdbx_description
1 polymer ?
#
loop_
_entity_poly.entity_id
_entity_poly.type
_entity_poly.pdbx_seq_one_letter_code
_entity_poly.pdbx_strand_id
1 'polypeptide(L)'
;VPRPVILTVDDDPGVSRAVARDLRREYGEFHRIVRADSGEAALEALREIALRGEQVAVILADQRMPRMTGVEFLEQAMDIFPRARRVLLTAYADTEAAITAINVVDLDHYLLKPWDPPEEKLYPVVDQLLEAWRRAPDRPATETRVIGHRWSARSYELRDLLARNQVPFRFHLADDPEGHRLLEAAGLDGARLPVVVTGEGRALVDPTDAEVAQEAGLATHAVEQLYDLAVVGGGPGGLGAAVYGGSEGLRTVLVESVATGGQAGTSSRIENYLGFPDGVSGAQLTDRARRQAVKFGVEILTTRTVTALASRGGVRMLTFDDGSEIAAHAVVLATGVSYRTLDVPGLAELAGLGVYYGAATTEAPSCSGETVYVVGGANSAGQAAMNFSRYAERVVMLVRGPSLQASMSQYLIEQIEGVEHIEVRTCTEVVGASGDEHLEKLTLRDRNTGDEQVVDAHWLFVFIGAQPRTDWLDGVVARDGLGFVLSGPDLPLAPESRAPSGWEPERDPFHLETSLPGVFAVGDVRGGSVKRVASAVGEGAMAVSLVHRWLENR
;
A
#
# COMPACT_ATOMS: atom_id res chain seq x y z
N VAL A 1 24.67 17.17 10.00
CA VAL A 1 23.61 16.15 9.97
C VAL A 1 23.27 15.81 11.42
N PRO A 2 22.00 15.82 11.86
CA PRO A 2 21.63 15.43 13.21
C PRO A 2 22.05 13.99 13.48
N ARG A 3 22.55 13.72 14.68
CA ARG A 3 23.01 12.39 15.07
C ARG A 3 21.80 11.44 15.16
N PRO A 4 21.84 10.25 14.53
CA PRO A 4 20.77 9.27 14.66
C PRO A 4 20.49 8.90 16.12
N VAL A 5 19.24 8.58 16.41
CA VAL A 5 18.79 8.27 17.78
C VAL A 5 18.89 6.78 18.05
N ILE A 6 19.36 6.42 19.23
CA ILE A 6 19.13 5.12 19.86
C ILE A 6 18.14 5.37 21.02
N LEU A 7 16.94 4.76 20.92
CA LEU A 7 15.91 4.86 21.95
C LEU A 7 15.94 3.63 22.86
N THR A 8 15.86 3.85 24.18
CA THR A 8 15.69 2.76 25.16
C THR A 8 14.45 3.01 26.01
N VAL A 9 13.66 1.96 26.23
CA VAL A 9 12.40 2.01 26.97
C VAL A 9 12.38 0.92 28.02
N ASP A 10 12.24 1.28 29.30
CA ASP A 10 12.19 0.37 30.42
C ASP A 10 11.54 1.08 31.61
N ASP A 11 10.54 0.47 32.24
CA ASP A 11 9.80 1.04 33.38
C ASP A 11 10.56 0.95 34.70
N ASP A 12 11.59 0.11 34.79
CA ASP A 12 12.51 0.09 35.96
C ASP A 12 13.53 1.23 35.81
N PRO A 13 13.49 2.24 36.72
CA PRO A 13 14.42 3.36 36.64
C PRO A 13 15.90 2.99 36.79
N GLY A 14 16.20 1.85 37.43
CA GLY A 14 17.55 1.32 37.62
C GLY A 14 18.10 0.75 36.32
N VAL A 15 17.32 -0.12 35.69
CA VAL A 15 17.63 -0.76 34.40
C VAL A 15 17.71 0.28 33.28
N SER A 16 16.71 1.15 33.20
CA SER A 16 16.63 2.23 32.22
C SER A 16 17.87 3.16 32.27
N ARG A 17 18.33 3.52 33.47
CA ARG A 17 19.57 4.32 33.63
C ARG A 17 20.82 3.53 33.27
N ALA A 18 20.89 2.24 33.58
CA ALA A 18 22.05 1.41 33.30
C ALA A 18 22.24 1.23 31.78
N VAL A 19 21.19 0.84 31.06
CA VAL A 19 21.23 0.74 29.57
C VAL A 19 21.63 2.07 28.95
N ALA A 20 20.98 3.16 29.33
CA ALA A 20 21.27 4.46 28.75
C ALA A 20 22.69 4.95 29.05
N ARG A 21 23.24 4.62 30.23
CA ARG A 21 24.63 4.93 30.59
C ARG A 21 25.61 4.15 29.71
N ASP A 22 25.39 2.85 29.57
CA ASP A 22 26.26 1.98 28.80
C ASP A 22 26.21 2.36 27.31
N LEU A 23 25.03 2.61 26.74
CA LEU A 23 24.89 3.11 25.38
C LEU A 23 25.54 4.49 25.17
N ARG A 24 25.45 5.42 26.13
CA ARG A 24 26.12 6.73 26.02
C ARG A 24 27.63 6.61 26.08
N ARG A 25 28.16 5.70 26.87
CA ARG A 25 29.61 5.46 27.00
C ARG A 25 30.20 5.05 25.65
N GLU A 26 29.53 4.18 24.89
CA GLU A 26 30.02 3.62 23.65
C GLU A 26 29.59 4.44 22.42
N TYR A 27 28.33 4.82 22.36
CA TYR A 27 27.72 5.40 21.15
C TYR A 27 27.43 6.91 21.23
N GLY A 28 27.62 7.55 22.40
CA GLY A 28 27.20 8.94 22.63
C GLY A 28 27.90 9.98 21.78
N GLU A 29 29.05 9.67 21.18
CA GLU A 29 29.76 10.56 20.26
C GLU A 29 29.03 10.68 18.90
N PHE A 30 28.49 9.55 18.40
CA PHE A 30 27.90 9.48 17.05
C PHE A 30 26.37 9.36 17.06
N HIS A 31 25.75 9.02 18.20
CA HIS A 31 24.32 8.82 18.33
C HIS A 31 23.76 9.59 19.53
N ARG A 32 22.52 10.06 19.40
CA ARG A 32 21.77 10.66 20.51
C ARG A 32 21.01 9.56 21.24
N ILE A 33 21.32 9.37 22.54
CA ILE A 33 20.64 8.37 23.36
C ILE A 33 19.41 9.00 24.03
N VAL A 34 18.22 8.52 23.67
CA VAL A 34 16.94 8.92 24.24
C VAL A 34 16.43 7.81 25.16
N ARG A 35 15.86 8.19 26.28
CA ARG A 35 15.32 7.27 27.28
C ARG A 35 13.85 7.60 27.53
N ALA A 36 13.02 6.57 27.59
CA ALA A 36 11.64 6.64 28.06
C ALA A 36 11.40 5.63 29.18
N ASP A 37 10.44 5.90 30.03
CA ASP A 37 10.09 5.09 31.21
C ASP A 37 8.74 4.36 31.04
N SER A 38 8.14 4.45 29.87
CA SER A 38 6.95 3.70 29.48
C SER A 38 6.79 3.64 27.96
N GLY A 39 5.99 2.69 27.47
CA GLY A 39 5.70 2.57 26.04
C GLY A 39 5.01 3.82 25.48
N GLU A 40 4.07 4.41 26.22
CA GLU A 40 3.37 5.62 25.80
C GLU A 40 4.31 6.83 25.69
N ALA A 41 5.17 7.03 26.71
CA ALA A 41 6.17 8.11 26.68
C ALA A 41 7.19 7.91 25.55
N ALA A 42 7.53 6.67 25.25
CA ALA A 42 8.40 6.34 24.12
C ALA A 42 7.75 6.63 22.76
N LEU A 43 6.46 6.32 22.58
CA LEU A 43 5.72 6.66 21.35
C LEU A 43 5.61 8.17 21.17
N GLU A 44 5.39 8.93 22.24
CA GLU A 44 5.38 10.39 22.20
C GLU A 44 6.75 10.94 21.80
N ALA A 45 7.83 10.43 22.41
CA ALA A 45 9.19 10.79 22.02
C ALA A 45 9.50 10.45 20.56
N LEU A 46 9.05 9.29 20.04
CA LEU A 46 9.22 8.93 18.64
C LEU A 46 8.48 9.89 17.70
N ARG A 47 7.26 10.29 18.03
CA ARG A 47 6.51 11.30 17.26
C ARG A 47 7.24 12.66 17.24
N GLU A 48 7.78 13.11 18.38
CA GLU A 48 8.59 14.33 18.41
C GLU A 48 9.87 14.22 17.57
N ILE A 49 10.56 13.08 17.63
CA ILE A 49 11.76 12.82 16.83
C ILE A 49 11.40 12.86 15.34
N ALA A 50 10.28 12.26 14.94
CA ALA A 50 9.78 12.31 13.58
C ALA A 50 9.44 13.73 13.13
N LEU A 51 8.77 14.52 13.97
CA LEU A 51 8.46 15.93 13.70
C LEU A 51 9.71 16.80 13.51
N ARG A 52 10.84 16.44 14.14
CA ARG A 52 12.12 17.14 13.97
C ARG A 52 12.93 16.67 12.77
N GLY A 53 12.43 15.67 12.01
CA GLY A 53 13.15 15.07 10.89
C GLY A 53 14.40 14.29 11.31
N GLU A 54 14.50 13.88 12.59
CA GLU A 54 15.60 13.08 13.10
C GLU A 54 15.33 11.58 12.81
N GLN A 55 16.38 10.77 12.78
CA GLN A 55 16.28 9.35 12.50
C GLN A 55 16.48 8.52 13.75
N VAL A 56 15.76 7.42 13.85
CA VAL A 56 15.95 6.40 14.89
C VAL A 56 16.65 5.20 14.25
N ALA A 57 17.84 4.86 14.76
CA ALA A 57 18.62 3.75 14.24
C ALA A 57 18.28 2.44 14.95
N VAL A 58 18.18 2.47 16.27
CA VAL A 58 17.89 1.28 17.11
C VAL A 58 16.89 1.64 18.21
N ILE A 59 15.95 0.74 18.46
CA ILE A 59 15.01 0.82 19.58
C ILE A 59 15.22 -0.42 20.45
N LEU A 60 15.50 -0.21 21.75
CA LEU A 60 15.59 -1.27 22.76
C LEU A 60 14.40 -1.11 23.72
N ALA A 61 13.53 -2.10 23.81
CA ALA A 61 12.34 -2.06 24.64
C ALA A 61 12.30 -3.22 25.64
N ASP A 62 11.99 -2.92 26.90
CA ASP A 62 11.66 -3.97 27.86
C ASP A 62 10.35 -4.66 27.50
N GLN A 63 10.29 -5.98 27.69
CA GLN A 63 9.09 -6.77 27.41
C GLN A 63 7.97 -6.49 28.42
N ARG A 64 8.32 -6.36 29.71
CA ARG A 64 7.33 -6.28 30.78
C ARG A 64 7.16 -4.85 31.28
N MET A 65 6.37 -4.07 30.59
CA MET A 65 6.02 -2.72 31.04
C MET A 65 4.53 -2.64 31.42
N PRO A 66 4.16 -1.80 32.40
CA PRO A 66 2.76 -1.55 32.74
C PRO A 66 1.99 -0.95 31.54
N ARG A 67 0.74 -1.37 31.37
CA ARG A 67 -0.23 -0.87 30.35
C ARG A 67 0.10 -1.19 28.91
N MET A 68 1.37 -1.31 28.52
CA MET A 68 1.80 -1.62 27.16
C MET A 68 3.05 -2.48 27.21
N THR A 69 3.01 -3.68 26.66
CA THR A 69 4.17 -4.57 26.58
C THR A 69 5.19 -4.05 25.56
N GLY A 70 6.44 -4.55 25.66
CA GLY A 70 7.47 -4.19 24.68
C GLY A 70 7.12 -4.57 23.25
N VAL A 71 6.43 -5.69 23.06
CA VAL A 71 5.96 -6.12 21.72
C VAL A 71 4.91 -5.15 21.18
N GLU A 72 3.88 -4.81 21.96
CA GLU A 72 2.85 -3.84 21.58
C GLU A 72 3.44 -2.45 21.29
N PHE A 73 4.43 -2.03 22.07
CA PHE A 73 5.16 -0.79 21.81
C PHE A 73 5.95 -0.86 20.49
N LEU A 74 6.74 -1.92 20.27
CA LEU A 74 7.54 -2.08 19.05
C LEU A 74 6.68 -2.18 17.81
N GLU A 75 5.49 -2.78 17.91
CA GLU A 75 4.51 -2.82 16.82
C GLU A 75 4.08 -1.41 16.40
N GLN A 76 3.72 -0.56 17.36
CA GLN A 76 3.36 0.83 17.07
C GLN A 76 4.57 1.70 16.66
N ALA A 77 5.73 1.47 17.25
CA ALA A 77 6.98 2.15 16.90
C ALA A 77 7.40 1.85 15.45
N MET A 78 7.09 0.65 14.97
CA MET A 78 7.36 0.23 13.59
C MET A 78 6.57 1.09 12.56
N ASP A 79 5.38 1.54 12.93
CA ASP A 79 4.58 2.41 12.05
C ASP A 79 5.16 3.84 11.96
N ILE A 80 5.89 4.29 13.00
CA ILE A 80 6.51 5.63 13.04
C ILE A 80 7.92 5.60 12.41
N PHE A 81 8.73 4.58 12.78
CA PHE A 81 10.09 4.38 12.28
C PHE A 81 10.28 2.94 11.77
N PRO A 82 9.74 2.59 10.59
CA PRO A 82 9.78 1.22 10.06
C PRO A 82 11.19 0.67 9.86
N ARG A 83 12.19 1.54 9.76
CA ARG A 83 13.61 1.20 9.52
C ARG A 83 14.44 1.06 10.78
N ALA A 84 13.94 1.55 11.91
CA ALA A 84 14.64 1.40 13.17
C ALA A 84 14.80 -0.10 13.50
N ARG A 85 16.02 -0.51 13.86
CA ARG A 85 16.27 -1.87 14.30
C ARG A 85 15.67 -2.07 15.70
N ARG A 86 15.03 -3.19 15.91
CA ARG A 86 14.21 -3.47 17.08
C ARG A 86 14.82 -4.57 17.95
N VAL A 87 15.05 -4.24 19.21
CA VAL A 87 15.60 -5.14 20.21
C VAL A 87 14.61 -5.26 21.37
N LEU A 88 14.26 -6.47 21.74
CA LEU A 88 13.47 -6.74 22.94
C LEU A 88 14.40 -7.12 24.08
N LEU A 89 14.30 -6.39 25.20
CA LEU A 89 14.97 -6.75 26.46
C LEU A 89 14.05 -7.67 27.25
N THR A 90 14.54 -8.84 27.67
CA THR A 90 13.70 -9.82 28.37
C THR A 90 14.47 -10.53 29.49
N ALA A 91 13.75 -10.96 30.53
CA ALA A 91 14.27 -11.87 31.56
C ALA A 91 14.13 -13.34 31.07
N TYR A 92 14.91 -14.25 31.64
CA TYR A 92 15.09 -15.65 31.22
C TYR A 92 13.80 -16.50 31.05
N ALA A 93 12.64 -16.01 31.45
CA ALA A 93 11.38 -16.79 31.54
C ALA A 93 10.38 -16.52 30.39
N ASP A 94 10.66 -15.60 29.43
CA ASP A 94 9.68 -15.13 28.42
C ASP A 94 9.99 -15.60 27.00
N THR A 95 10.29 -16.88 26.81
CA THR A 95 10.54 -17.47 25.49
C THR A 95 9.31 -17.38 24.55
N GLU A 96 8.09 -17.49 25.07
CA GLU A 96 6.86 -17.34 24.29
C GLU A 96 6.68 -15.90 23.77
N ALA A 97 6.97 -14.90 24.59
CA ALA A 97 6.94 -13.50 24.17
C ALA A 97 7.97 -13.19 23.08
N ALA A 98 9.17 -13.78 23.18
CA ALA A 98 10.22 -13.63 22.17
C ALA A 98 9.82 -14.27 20.82
N ILE A 99 9.20 -15.45 20.84
CA ILE A 99 8.69 -16.14 19.64
C ILE A 99 7.56 -15.32 19.00
N THR A 100 6.65 -14.78 19.80
CA THR A 100 5.57 -13.90 19.31
C THR A 100 6.14 -12.62 18.71
N ALA A 101 7.14 -12.01 19.34
CA ALA A 101 7.79 -10.79 18.87
C ALA A 101 8.51 -10.97 17.52
N ILE A 102 9.16 -12.11 17.30
CA ILE A 102 9.84 -12.43 16.03
C ILE A 102 8.84 -12.42 14.87
N ASN A 103 7.62 -12.91 15.11
CA ASN A 103 6.60 -13.05 14.07
C ASN A 103 5.75 -11.78 13.84
N VAL A 104 5.55 -10.98 14.88
CA VAL A 104 4.62 -9.83 14.86
C VAL A 104 5.32 -8.51 14.54
N VAL A 105 6.51 -8.27 15.15
CA VAL A 105 7.17 -6.96 15.06
C VAL A 105 8.45 -6.95 14.24
N ASP A 106 8.74 -8.00 13.49
CA ASP A 106 10.00 -8.13 12.72
C ASP A 106 11.22 -7.82 13.61
N LEU A 107 11.30 -8.53 14.73
CA LEU A 107 12.31 -8.30 15.74
C LEU A 107 13.70 -8.67 15.22
N ASP A 108 14.63 -7.71 15.23
CA ASP A 108 16.00 -7.94 14.77
C ASP A 108 16.81 -8.75 15.79
N HIS A 109 16.57 -8.53 17.08
CA HIS A 109 17.29 -9.27 18.14
C HIS A 109 16.52 -9.26 19.47
N TYR A 110 16.72 -10.27 20.29
CA TYR A 110 16.33 -10.23 21.71
C TYR A 110 17.57 -10.30 22.59
N LEU A 111 17.59 -9.52 23.67
CA LEU A 111 18.70 -9.44 24.60
C LEU A 111 18.25 -9.84 25.99
N LEU A 112 18.96 -10.79 26.60
CA LEU A 112 18.65 -11.25 27.94
C LEU A 112 19.20 -10.29 28.98
N LYS A 113 18.38 -9.98 30.00
CA LYS A 113 18.81 -9.28 31.22
C LYS A 113 19.42 -10.29 32.22
N PRO A 114 20.53 -9.96 32.88
CA PRO A 114 21.40 -8.80 32.69
C PRO A 114 22.38 -8.96 31.53
N TRP A 115 22.69 -7.84 30.86
CA TRP A 115 23.66 -7.77 29.76
C TRP A 115 25.10 -7.49 30.23
N ASP A 116 25.42 -7.75 31.49
CA ASP A 116 26.75 -7.53 32.06
C ASP A 116 27.68 -8.73 31.75
N PRO A 117 28.92 -8.51 31.27
CA PRO A 117 29.50 -7.24 30.89
C PRO A 117 28.95 -6.75 29.50
N PRO A 118 28.70 -5.41 29.36
CA PRO A 118 28.12 -4.87 28.12
C PRO A 118 29.01 -5.04 26.90
N GLU A 119 30.32 -5.09 27.06
CA GLU A 119 31.31 -5.32 26.00
C GLU A 119 31.14 -6.69 25.31
N GLU A 120 30.61 -7.68 26.02
CA GLU A 120 30.44 -9.03 25.47
C GLU A 120 29.00 -9.27 24.99
N LYS A 121 28.00 -8.62 25.57
CA LYS A 121 26.59 -8.98 25.36
C LYS A 121 25.76 -7.87 24.68
N LEU A 122 25.99 -6.59 25.02
CA LEU A 122 25.20 -5.47 24.50
C LEU A 122 25.82 -4.87 23.25
N TYR A 123 27.10 -4.50 23.31
CA TYR A 123 27.74 -3.76 22.24
C TYR A 123 27.85 -4.55 20.94
N PRO A 124 28.21 -5.85 20.91
CA PRO A 124 28.26 -6.60 19.65
C PRO A 124 26.90 -6.67 18.93
N VAL A 125 25.80 -6.74 19.70
CA VAL A 125 24.46 -6.76 19.16
C VAL A 125 24.11 -5.38 18.57
N VAL A 126 24.34 -4.31 19.32
CA VAL A 126 24.05 -2.95 18.86
C VAL A 126 24.92 -2.57 17.66
N ASP A 127 26.20 -2.94 17.64
CA ASP A 127 27.11 -2.73 16.49
C ASP A 127 26.60 -3.40 15.23
N GLN A 128 26.23 -4.68 15.33
CA GLN A 128 25.64 -5.43 14.21
C GLN A 128 24.38 -4.76 13.68
N LEU A 129 23.51 -4.30 14.56
CA LEU A 129 22.26 -3.63 14.18
C LEU A 129 22.50 -2.25 13.56
N LEU A 130 23.43 -1.47 14.11
CA LEU A 130 23.83 -0.19 13.54
C LEU A 130 24.48 -0.35 12.16
N GLU A 131 25.28 -1.38 11.99
CA GLU A 131 25.85 -1.70 10.67
C GLU A 131 24.79 -2.14 9.68
N ALA A 132 23.86 -3.00 10.08
CA ALA A 132 22.71 -3.41 9.28
C ALA A 132 21.80 -2.21 8.94
N TRP A 133 21.59 -1.28 9.88
CA TRP A 133 20.85 -0.04 9.64
C TRP A 133 21.57 0.89 8.64
N ARG A 134 22.91 1.00 8.71
CA ARG A 134 23.71 1.81 7.76
C ARG A 134 23.76 1.20 6.37
N ARG A 135 23.78 -0.13 6.26
CA ARG A 135 23.83 -0.88 4.99
C ARG A 135 22.48 -1.01 4.31
N ALA A 136 21.39 -0.77 5.02
CA ALA A 136 20.06 -0.81 4.44
C ALA A 136 20.02 0.14 3.23
N PRO A 137 19.65 -0.33 2.02
CA PRO A 137 19.75 0.46 0.78
C PRO A 137 18.91 1.73 0.77
N ASP A 138 18.01 1.83 1.69
CA ASP A 138 17.16 2.99 1.89
C ASP A 138 17.65 3.88 3.03
N ARG A 139 18.68 4.67 2.84
CA ARG A 139 18.79 5.89 3.67
C ARG A 139 17.50 6.69 3.45
N PRO A 140 16.79 7.15 4.50
CA PRO A 140 15.77 8.16 4.26
C PRO A 140 16.47 9.32 3.59
N ALA A 141 16.10 9.58 2.36
CA ALA A 141 16.30 10.86 1.77
C ALA A 141 15.82 11.89 2.79
N THR A 142 16.54 12.93 3.02
CA THR A 142 16.05 14.15 3.62
C THR A 142 14.69 14.38 3.00
N GLU A 143 13.68 14.60 3.83
CA GLU A 143 12.26 14.59 3.48
C GLU A 143 11.94 15.18 2.09
N THR A 144 11.35 14.41 1.23
CA THR A 144 10.88 14.87 -0.10
C THR A 144 9.81 15.94 0.11
N ARG A 145 9.93 17.07 -0.58
CA ARG A 145 8.94 18.15 -0.52
C ARG A 145 8.22 18.23 -1.86
N VAL A 146 6.91 18.21 -1.82
CA VAL A 146 6.05 18.41 -2.99
C VAL A 146 5.44 19.79 -2.87
N ILE A 147 5.68 20.67 -3.84
CA ILE A 147 5.12 22.02 -3.88
C ILE A 147 4.13 22.06 -5.04
N GLY A 148 2.89 22.39 -4.75
CA GLY A 148 1.83 22.35 -5.76
C GLY A 148 0.56 23.07 -5.33
N HIS A 149 -0.46 23.02 -6.15
CA HIS A 149 -1.78 23.57 -5.81
C HIS A 149 -2.68 22.52 -5.16
N ARG A 150 -3.56 22.96 -4.25
CA ARG A 150 -4.53 22.12 -3.55
C ARG A 150 -5.40 21.32 -4.53
N TRP A 151 -5.85 21.96 -5.59
CA TRP A 151 -6.76 21.45 -6.59
C TRP A 151 -6.03 21.04 -7.89
N SER A 152 -4.84 20.50 -7.79
CA SER A 152 -4.09 20.00 -8.93
C SER A 152 -4.15 18.47 -8.96
N ALA A 153 -4.72 17.91 -10.03
CA ALA A 153 -4.76 16.46 -10.25
C ALA A 153 -3.35 15.85 -10.18
N ARG A 154 -2.35 16.51 -10.81
CA ARG A 154 -0.97 16.03 -10.79
C ARG A 154 -0.34 16.08 -9.40
N SER A 155 -0.62 17.13 -8.61
CA SER A 155 -0.19 17.20 -7.20
C SER A 155 -0.80 16.08 -6.37
N TYR A 156 -2.08 15.76 -6.60
CA TYR A 156 -2.77 14.64 -5.96
C TYR A 156 -2.10 13.30 -6.30
N GLU A 157 -1.89 13.01 -7.60
CA GLU A 157 -1.27 11.77 -8.07
C GLU A 157 0.11 11.53 -7.46
N LEU A 158 0.96 12.57 -7.40
CA LEU A 158 2.29 12.47 -6.80
C LEU A 158 2.25 12.23 -5.29
N ARG A 159 1.32 12.87 -4.59
CA ARG A 159 1.11 12.64 -3.15
C ARG A 159 0.65 11.21 -2.89
N ASP A 160 -0.30 10.71 -3.68
CA ASP A 160 -0.78 9.33 -3.59
C ASP A 160 0.34 8.33 -3.90
N LEU A 161 1.12 8.57 -4.96
CA LEU A 161 2.29 7.77 -5.31
C LEU A 161 3.29 7.66 -4.15
N LEU A 162 3.69 8.80 -3.59
CA LEU A 162 4.67 8.85 -2.50
C LEU A 162 4.12 8.20 -1.23
N ALA A 163 2.87 8.51 -0.86
CA ALA A 163 2.22 7.95 0.32
C ALA A 163 2.08 6.42 0.22
N ARG A 164 1.61 5.91 -0.91
CA ARG A 164 1.43 4.46 -1.12
C ARG A 164 2.74 3.69 -1.20
N ASN A 165 3.81 4.33 -1.69
CA ASN A 165 5.16 3.74 -1.67
C ASN A 165 5.91 4.00 -0.37
N GLN A 166 5.26 4.61 0.64
CA GLN A 166 5.83 4.94 1.96
C GLN A 166 7.10 5.79 1.89
N VAL A 167 7.19 6.63 0.87
CA VAL A 167 8.21 7.66 0.76
C VAL A 167 7.80 8.83 1.64
N PRO A 168 8.58 9.20 2.67
CA PRO A 168 8.28 10.35 3.50
C PRO A 168 8.29 11.64 2.68
N PHE A 169 7.20 12.41 2.75
CA PHE A 169 7.14 13.69 2.06
C PHE A 169 6.34 14.73 2.85
N ARG A 170 6.57 16.01 2.54
CA ARG A 170 5.69 17.13 2.94
C ARG A 170 5.11 17.79 1.71
N PHE A 171 3.83 18.10 1.79
CA PHE A 171 3.16 18.91 0.79
C PHE A 171 3.11 20.38 1.25
N HIS A 172 3.51 21.28 0.37
CA HIS A 172 3.45 22.72 0.56
C HIS A 172 2.56 23.31 -0.53
N LEU A 173 1.61 24.14 -0.14
CA LEU A 173 0.87 24.92 -1.12
C LEU A 173 1.80 25.96 -1.75
N ALA A 174 1.76 26.06 -3.07
CA ALA A 174 2.60 27.03 -3.79
C ALA A 174 2.28 28.47 -3.39
N ASP A 175 1.04 28.74 -2.99
CA ASP A 175 0.53 30.05 -2.59
C ASP A 175 0.86 30.41 -1.13
N ASP A 176 1.34 29.46 -0.33
CA ASP A 176 1.74 29.69 1.05
C ASP A 176 3.16 30.29 1.13
N PRO A 177 3.45 31.08 2.18
CA PRO A 177 4.77 31.68 2.36
C PRO A 177 5.94 30.68 2.33
N GLU A 178 5.71 29.45 2.83
CA GLU A 178 6.73 28.40 2.83
C GLU A 178 6.91 27.82 1.42
N GLY A 179 5.83 27.61 0.65
CA GLY A 179 5.88 27.17 -0.74
C GLY A 179 6.64 28.16 -1.62
N HIS A 180 6.33 29.44 -1.53
CA HIS A 180 7.06 30.50 -2.22
C HIS A 180 8.54 30.50 -1.88
N ARG A 181 8.88 30.45 -0.58
CA ARG A 181 10.28 30.42 -0.13
C ARG A 181 11.06 29.24 -0.69
N LEU A 182 10.41 28.05 -0.77
CA LEU A 182 11.04 26.86 -1.30
C LEU A 182 11.27 26.96 -2.82
N LEU A 183 10.32 27.52 -3.57
CA LEU A 183 10.45 27.74 -5.01
C LEU A 183 11.53 28.79 -5.31
N GLU A 184 11.55 29.89 -4.58
CA GLU A 184 12.58 30.93 -4.69
C GLU A 184 13.98 30.39 -4.37
N ALA A 185 14.11 29.61 -3.27
CA ALA A 185 15.39 29.01 -2.87
C ALA A 185 15.89 27.96 -3.90
N ALA A 186 14.98 27.32 -4.64
CA ALA A 186 15.30 26.43 -5.74
C ALA A 186 15.56 27.16 -7.07
N GLY A 187 15.37 28.48 -7.14
CA GLY A 187 15.47 29.28 -8.37
C GLY A 187 14.35 28.95 -9.38
N LEU A 188 13.20 28.51 -8.91
CA LEU A 188 12.08 28.02 -9.70
C LEU A 188 10.83 28.89 -9.54
N ASP A 189 11.00 30.17 -9.23
CA ASP A 189 9.88 31.12 -9.18
C ASP A 189 9.20 31.21 -10.55
N GLY A 190 7.87 30.96 -10.58
CA GLY A 190 7.09 30.89 -11.82
C GLY A 190 7.26 29.59 -12.62
N ALA A 191 7.87 28.54 -12.06
CA ALA A 191 7.95 27.23 -12.71
C ALA A 191 6.60 26.53 -12.82
N ARG A 192 6.51 25.56 -13.75
CA ARG A 192 5.34 24.65 -13.81
C ARG A 192 5.25 23.82 -12.53
N LEU A 193 4.06 23.68 -12.01
CA LEU A 193 3.76 22.89 -10.82
C LEU A 193 3.16 21.53 -11.19
N PRO A 194 3.32 20.51 -10.36
CA PRO A 194 4.03 20.49 -9.10
C PRO A 194 5.56 20.45 -9.23
N VAL A 195 6.25 20.95 -8.22
CA VAL A 195 7.70 20.79 -8.07
C VAL A 195 7.97 19.79 -6.95
N VAL A 196 8.82 18.81 -7.20
CA VAL A 196 9.30 17.86 -6.19
C VAL A 196 10.75 18.18 -5.85
N VAL A 197 11.02 18.55 -4.61
CA VAL A 197 12.37 18.74 -4.11
C VAL A 197 12.79 17.52 -3.32
N THR A 198 13.78 16.79 -3.83
CA THR A 198 14.29 15.59 -3.17
C THR A 198 15.06 15.97 -1.91
N GLY A 199 15.29 15.00 -1.06
CA GLY A 199 16.07 15.23 0.13
C GLY A 199 17.52 15.62 -0.10
N GLU A 200 18.05 15.33 -1.26
CA GLU A 200 19.39 15.77 -1.69
C GLU A 200 19.39 17.20 -2.23
N GLY A 201 18.21 17.86 -2.26
CA GLY A 201 18.05 19.23 -2.75
C GLY A 201 17.89 19.35 -4.26
N ARG A 202 17.73 18.24 -4.99
CA ARG A 202 17.43 18.26 -6.42
C ARG A 202 15.95 18.59 -6.62
N ALA A 203 15.68 19.56 -7.49
CA ALA A 203 14.32 19.95 -7.84
C ALA A 203 13.91 19.35 -9.19
N LEU A 204 12.74 18.71 -9.21
CA LEU A 204 12.08 18.18 -10.39
C LEU A 204 10.84 19.01 -10.68
N VAL A 205 10.73 19.55 -11.89
CA VAL A 205 9.62 20.41 -12.32
C VAL A 205 8.65 19.58 -13.14
N ASP A 206 7.39 19.50 -12.71
CA ASP A 206 6.33 18.71 -13.36
C ASP A 206 6.79 17.27 -13.69
N PRO A 207 7.35 16.53 -12.69
CA PRO A 207 7.99 15.24 -12.95
C PRO A 207 6.97 14.15 -13.26
N THR A 208 7.42 13.14 -13.99
CA THR A 208 6.71 11.87 -14.17
C THR A 208 6.79 11.00 -12.92
N ASP A 209 5.89 10.01 -12.79
CA ASP A 209 5.93 9.04 -11.68
C ASP A 209 7.24 8.26 -11.64
N ALA A 210 7.78 7.89 -12.82
CA ALA A 210 9.04 7.16 -12.93
C ALA A 210 10.24 7.99 -12.45
N GLU A 211 10.30 9.28 -12.79
CA GLU A 211 11.35 10.19 -12.30
C GLU A 211 11.29 10.34 -10.79
N VAL A 212 10.09 10.55 -10.22
CA VAL A 212 9.92 10.66 -8.76
C VAL A 212 10.27 9.35 -8.07
N ALA A 213 9.84 8.20 -8.60
CA ALA A 213 10.16 6.89 -8.06
C ALA A 213 11.67 6.62 -8.05
N GLN A 214 12.36 6.93 -9.16
CA GLN A 214 13.79 6.78 -9.28
C GLN A 214 14.55 7.65 -8.27
N GLU A 215 14.18 8.92 -8.15
CA GLU A 215 14.80 9.86 -7.19
C GLU A 215 14.47 9.51 -5.73
N ALA A 216 13.32 8.88 -5.51
CA ALA A 216 12.94 8.34 -4.19
C ALA A 216 13.67 7.02 -3.86
N GLY A 217 14.49 6.49 -4.76
CA GLY A 217 15.23 5.25 -4.56
C GLY A 217 14.38 3.98 -4.70
N LEU A 218 13.22 4.06 -5.34
CA LEU A 218 12.40 2.89 -5.65
C LEU A 218 13.00 2.11 -6.82
N ALA A 219 12.92 0.79 -6.79
CA ALA A 219 13.39 -0.05 -7.90
C ALA A 219 12.43 0.07 -9.10
N THR A 220 12.92 0.61 -10.20
CA THR A 220 12.18 0.81 -11.44
C THR A 220 12.71 -0.03 -12.60
N HIS A 221 13.86 -0.68 -12.43
CA HIS A 221 14.50 -1.52 -13.45
C HIS A 221 14.84 -2.88 -12.88
N ALA A 222 14.64 -3.92 -13.69
CA ALA A 222 14.94 -5.30 -13.32
C ALA A 222 16.45 -5.54 -13.25
N VAL A 223 16.88 -6.23 -12.21
CA VAL A 223 18.29 -6.65 -12.06
C VAL A 223 18.58 -7.84 -12.96
N GLU A 224 17.65 -8.79 -13.05
CA GLU A 224 17.81 -9.99 -13.86
C GLU A 224 16.99 -9.89 -15.16
N GLN A 225 17.40 -10.63 -16.18
CA GLN A 225 16.65 -10.73 -17.44
C GLN A 225 15.73 -11.95 -17.49
N LEU A 226 15.98 -12.95 -16.64
CA LEU A 226 15.21 -14.20 -16.58
C LEU A 226 14.90 -14.59 -15.14
N TYR A 227 13.62 -14.77 -14.86
CA TYR A 227 13.07 -15.18 -13.58
C TYR A 227 12.40 -16.55 -13.68
N ASP A 228 12.28 -17.23 -12.54
CA ASP A 228 11.47 -18.44 -12.46
C ASP A 228 9.98 -18.06 -12.45
N LEU A 229 9.65 -16.96 -11.76
CA LEU A 229 8.30 -16.43 -11.62
C LEU A 229 8.27 -14.91 -11.79
N ALA A 230 7.42 -14.42 -12.68
CA ALA A 230 7.05 -13.00 -12.73
C ALA A 230 5.59 -12.83 -12.26
N VAL A 231 5.38 -11.91 -11.33
CA VAL A 231 4.05 -11.55 -10.81
C VAL A 231 3.69 -10.17 -11.32
N VAL A 232 2.59 -10.04 -12.06
CA VAL A 232 2.12 -8.77 -12.63
C VAL A 232 0.96 -8.25 -11.80
N GLY A 233 1.21 -7.19 -11.02
CA GLY A 233 0.29 -6.56 -10.09
C GLY A 233 0.63 -6.86 -8.64
N GLY A 234 0.81 -5.80 -7.84
CA GLY A 234 1.21 -5.84 -6.42
C GLY A 234 0.04 -5.76 -5.43
N GLY A 235 -1.17 -6.14 -5.85
CA GLY A 235 -2.32 -6.30 -4.94
C GLY A 235 -2.18 -7.53 -4.03
N PRO A 236 -3.19 -7.82 -3.18
CA PRO A 236 -3.12 -8.95 -2.24
C PRO A 236 -2.80 -10.29 -2.88
N GLY A 237 -3.38 -10.59 -4.05
CA GLY A 237 -3.09 -11.83 -4.77
C GLY A 237 -1.66 -11.90 -5.27
N GLY A 238 -1.14 -10.80 -5.82
CA GLY A 238 0.24 -10.71 -6.29
C GLY A 238 1.25 -10.73 -5.15
N LEU A 239 0.99 -10.02 -4.05
CA LEU A 239 1.84 -10.08 -2.85
C LEU A 239 1.84 -11.49 -2.24
N GLY A 240 0.68 -12.17 -2.22
CA GLY A 240 0.60 -13.57 -1.82
C GLY A 240 1.50 -14.46 -2.69
N ALA A 241 1.36 -14.37 -4.03
CA ALA A 241 2.21 -15.12 -4.96
C ALA A 241 3.70 -14.77 -4.81
N ALA A 242 4.03 -13.49 -4.60
CA ALA A 242 5.42 -13.05 -4.42
C ALA A 242 6.05 -13.61 -3.14
N VAL A 243 5.34 -13.53 -2.01
CA VAL A 243 5.81 -14.06 -0.71
C VAL A 243 6.06 -15.57 -0.81
N TYR A 244 5.12 -16.33 -1.36
CA TYR A 244 5.27 -17.77 -1.49
C TYR A 244 6.35 -18.12 -2.52
N GLY A 245 6.39 -17.46 -3.67
CA GLY A 245 7.43 -17.67 -4.68
C GLY A 245 8.83 -17.47 -4.11
N GLY A 246 9.07 -16.36 -3.41
CA GLY A 246 10.37 -16.12 -2.77
C GLY A 246 10.68 -17.09 -1.63
N SER A 247 9.71 -17.39 -0.75
CA SER A 247 9.92 -18.29 0.38
C SER A 247 10.18 -19.75 -0.04
N GLU A 248 9.67 -20.15 -1.21
CA GLU A 248 9.87 -21.48 -1.79
C GLU A 248 11.07 -21.54 -2.76
N GLY A 249 11.87 -20.47 -2.80
CA GLY A 249 13.16 -20.43 -3.49
C GLY A 249 13.11 -20.11 -4.97
N LEU A 250 11.98 -19.66 -5.52
CA LEU A 250 11.89 -19.18 -6.88
C LEU A 250 12.52 -17.79 -7.01
N ARG A 251 13.31 -17.54 -8.05
CA ARG A 251 13.73 -16.18 -8.44
C ARG A 251 12.49 -15.43 -8.92
N THR A 252 11.95 -14.62 -8.06
CA THR A 252 10.65 -13.97 -8.25
C THR A 252 10.81 -12.47 -8.43
N VAL A 253 10.18 -11.93 -9.47
CA VAL A 253 9.98 -10.49 -9.67
C VAL A 253 8.49 -10.16 -9.56
N LEU A 254 8.16 -9.10 -8.82
CA LEU A 254 6.83 -8.51 -8.77
C LEU A 254 6.88 -7.16 -9.49
N VAL A 255 5.98 -6.96 -10.44
CA VAL A 255 5.87 -5.73 -11.22
C VAL A 255 4.57 -5.01 -10.87
N GLU A 256 4.68 -3.74 -10.47
CA GLU A 256 3.53 -2.91 -10.09
C GLU A 256 3.59 -1.55 -10.78
N SER A 257 2.46 -1.14 -11.33
CA SER A 257 2.37 0.10 -12.12
C SER A 257 2.40 1.38 -11.30
N VAL A 258 1.98 1.33 -10.03
CA VAL A 258 1.92 2.52 -9.15
C VAL A 258 2.60 2.23 -7.81
N ALA A 259 1.97 1.40 -6.98
CA ALA A 259 2.46 1.04 -5.66
C ALA A 259 1.86 -0.28 -5.20
N THR A 260 2.63 -1.05 -4.42
CA THR A 260 2.14 -2.31 -3.84
C THR A 260 0.95 -2.07 -2.90
N GLY A 261 0.08 -3.07 -2.79
CA GLY A 261 -1.14 -3.03 -2.00
C GLY A 261 -2.41 -3.05 -2.84
N GLY A 262 -2.35 -2.59 -4.10
CA GLY A 262 -3.52 -2.53 -4.96
C GLY A 262 -4.66 -1.74 -4.31
N GLN A 263 -5.90 -2.13 -4.56
CA GLN A 263 -7.08 -1.49 -3.94
C GLN A 263 -7.21 -1.79 -2.44
N ALA A 264 -6.70 -2.94 -1.97
CA ALA A 264 -6.73 -3.25 -0.54
C ALA A 264 -5.86 -2.28 0.25
N GLY A 265 -4.72 -1.84 -0.29
CA GLY A 265 -3.81 -0.89 0.34
C GLY A 265 -4.43 0.48 0.63
N THR A 266 -5.48 0.86 -0.11
CA THR A 266 -6.21 2.13 0.08
C THR A 266 -7.41 2.02 1.03
N SER A 267 -7.72 0.80 1.53
CA SER A 267 -8.81 0.60 2.49
C SER A 267 -8.41 1.12 3.87
N SER A 268 -9.23 1.97 4.46
CA SER A 268 -8.99 2.55 5.80
C SER A 268 -8.95 1.47 6.89
N ARG A 269 -9.80 0.43 6.76
CA ARG A 269 -9.87 -0.69 7.70
C ARG A 269 -10.43 -1.94 7.02
N ILE A 270 -9.74 -3.07 7.23
CA ILE A 270 -10.17 -4.41 6.80
C ILE A 270 -10.47 -5.21 8.07
N GLU A 271 -11.75 -5.47 8.32
CA GLU A 271 -12.21 -6.11 9.57
C GLU A 271 -12.36 -7.63 9.44
N ASN A 272 -12.43 -8.14 8.23
CA ASN A 272 -12.67 -9.55 7.93
C ASN A 272 -11.44 -10.31 7.41
N TYR A 273 -10.25 -9.81 7.70
CA TYR A 273 -9.01 -10.54 7.43
C TYR A 273 -8.63 -11.36 8.66
N LEU A 274 -8.42 -12.67 8.46
CA LEU A 274 -8.13 -13.61 9.54
C LEU A 274 -6.86 -13.24 10.29
N GLY A 275 -6.90 -13.28 11.63
CA GLY A 275 -5.77 -12.97 12.50
C GLY A 275 -5.74 -11.53 13.03
N PHE A 276 -6.69 -10.68 12.61
CA PHE A 276 -6.81 -9.29 13.06
C PHE A 276 -8.19 -9.04 13.69
N PRO A 277 -8.40 -9.39 14.98
CA PRO A 277 -9.70 -9.27 15.63
C PRO A 277 -10.23 -7.84 15.69
N ASP A 278 -9.33 -6.87 15.77
CA ASP A 278 -9.67 -5.44 15.79
C ASP A 278 -9.61 -4.79 14.41
N GLY A 279 -9.47 -5.60 13.34
CA GLY A 279 -9.22 -5.12 11.99
C GLY A 279 -7.79 -4.59 11.80
N VAL A 280 -7.45 -4.31 10.55
CA VAL A 280 -6.14 -3.77 10.14
C VAL A 280 -6.34 -2.77 9.00
N SER A 281 -5.55 -1.71 8.94
CA SER A 281 -5.59 -0.83 7.75
C SER A 281 -5.03 -1.57 6.53
N GLY A 282 -5.58 -1.27 5.35
CA GLY A 282 -5.10 -1.87 4.11
C GLY A 282 -3.62 -1.57 3.86
N ALA A 283 -3.19 -0.33 4.17
CA ALA A 283 -1.81 0.09 4.05
C ALA A 283 -0.87 -0.73 4.95
N GLN A 284 -1.22 -0.93 6.24
CA GLN A 284 -0.43 -1.75 7.16
C GLN A 284 -0.34 -3.21 6.70
N LEU A 285 -1.47 -3.81 6.31
CA LEU A 285 -1.51 -5.20 5.86
C LEU A 285 -0.60 -5.41 4.64
N THR A 286 -0.72 -4.54 3.65
CA THR A 286 0.01 -4.69 2.39
C THR A 286 1.49 -4.32 2.52
N ASP A 287 1.86 -3.37 3.39
CA ASP A 287 3.25 -3.10 3.70
C ASP A 287 3.93 -4.27 4.40
N ARG A 288 3.27 -4.90 5.37
CA ARG A 288 3.78 -6.13 6.01
C ARG A 288 4.03 -7.22 4.98
N ALA A 289 3.11 -7.42 4.03
CA ALA A 289 3.28 -8.39 2.94
C ALA A 289 4.43 -8.01 1.99
N ARG A 290 4.58 -6.73 1.63
CA ARG A 290 5.69 -6.22 0.83
C ARG A 290 7.03 -6.49 1.50
N ARG A 291 7.18 -6.13 2.78
CA ARG A 291 8.40 -6.40 3.56
C ARG A 291 8.71 -7.90 3.65
N GLN A 292 7.67 -8.73 3.78
CA GLN A 292 7.82 -10.17 3.80
C GLN A 292 8.33 -10.70 2.46
N ALA A 293 7.82 -10.21 1.32
CA ALA A 293 8.33 -10.55 0.00
C ALA A 293 9.81 -10.16 -0.17
N VAL A 294 10.17 -8.93 0.20
CA VAL A 294 11.57 -8.44 0.16
C VAL A 294 12.49 -9.29 1.04
N LYS A 295 12.04 -9.68 2.25
CA LYS A 295 12.79 -10.57 3.15
C LYS A 295 13.14 -11.91 2.48
N PHE A 296 12.28 -12.43 1.62
CA PHE A 296 12.50 -13.65 0.86
C PHE A 296 13.23 -13.43 -0.48
N GLY A 297 13.78 -12.23 -0.70
CA GLY A 297 14.59 -11.92 -1.88
C GLY A 297 13.78 -11.64 -3.14
N VAL A 298 12.48 -11.36 -3.02
CA VAL A 298 11.66 -10.95 -4.16
C VAL A 298 12.08 -9.55 -4.63
N GLU A 299 12.34 -9.42 -5.91
CA GLU A 299 12.54 -8.11 -6.54
C GLU A 299 11.18 -7.45 -6.82
N ILE A 300 10.99 -6.22 -6.37
CA ILE A 300 9.75 -5.48 -6.56
C ILE A 300 10.04 -4.25 -7.42
N LEU A 301 9.48 -4.23 -8.63
CA LEU A 301 9.54 -3.09 -9.54
C LEU A 301 8.28 -2.26 -9.37
N THR A 302 8.43 -0.99 -9.08
CA THR A 302 7.33 -0.01 -8.97
C THR A 302 7.36 1.00 -10.11
N THR A 303 6.22 1.64 -10.38
CA THR A 303 6.02 2.56 -11.52
C THR A 303 6.38 1.93 -12.86
N ARG A 304 6.11 0.62 -13.01
CA ARG A 304 6.37 -0.15 -14.23
C ARG A 304 5.10 -0.79 -14.74
N THR A 305 4.66 -0.40 -15.91
CA THR A 305 3.45 -0.94 -16.55
C THR A 305 3.82 -2.00 -17.58
N VAL A 306 3.28 -3.22 -17.40
CA VAL A 306 3.37 -4.26 -18.41
C VAL A 306 2.34 -3.99 -19.50
N THR A 307 2.78 -3.90 -20.75
CA THR A 307 1.95 -3.57 -21.92
C THR A 307 1.73 -4.74 -22.86
N ALA A 308 2.56 -5.79 -22.77
CA ALA A 308 2.39 -7.00 -23.58
C ALA A 308 2.93 -8.25 -22.88
N LEU A 309 2.32 -9.39 -23.22
CA LEU A 309 2.75 -10.73 -22.83
C LEU A 309 2.84 -11.59 -24.10
N ALA A 310 3.98 -12.26 -24.29
CA ALA A 310 4.19 -13.17 -25.40
C ALA A 310 4.89 -14.46 -24.94
N SER A 311 4.71 -15.55 -25.68
CA SER A 311 5.46 -16.79 -25.49
C SER A 311 6.57 -16.90 -26.54
N ARG A 312 7.82 -17.03 -26.13
CA ARG A 312 8.97 -17.20 -27.02
C ARG A 312 9.94 -18.23 -26.45
N GLY A 313 10.25 -19.29 -27.22
CA GLY A 313 11.25 -20.27 -26.83
C GLY A 313 10.99 -20.96 -25.47
N GLY A 314 9.75 -21.17 -25.09
CA GLY A 314 9.36 -21.81 -23.83
C GLY A 314 9.36 -20.88 -22.62
N VAL A 315 9.68 -19.58 -22.77
CA VAL A 315 9.56 -18.57 -21.72
C VAL A 315 8.44 -17.58 -22.03
N ARG A 316 7.99 -16.86 -21.02
CA ARG A 316 7.00 -15.78 -21.09
C ARG A 316 7.72 -14.45 -21.07
N MET A 317 7.56 -13.69 -22.15
CA MET A 317 8.15 -12.36 -22.30
C MET A 317 7.14 -11.32 -21.85
N LEU A 318 7.54 -10.45 -20.94
CA LEU A 318 6.77 -9.28 -20.51
C LEU A 318 7.44 -8.04 -21.06
N THR A 319 6.71 -7.23 -21.82
CA THR A 319 7.17 -5.95 -22.36
C THR A 319 6.61 -4.83 -21.52
N PHE A 320 7.44 -3.87 -21.16
CA PHE A 320 7.07 -2.69 -20.38
C PHE A 320 6.69 -1.50 -21.29
N ASP A 321 6.14 -0.46 -20.68
CA ASP A 321 5.73 0.79 -21.31
C ASP A 321 6.89 1.56 -21.98
N ASP A 322 8.12 1.39 -21.51
CA ASP A 322 9.34 1.94 -22.13
C ASP A 322 9.93 1.05 -23.25
N GLY A 323 9.29 -0.08 -23.56
CA GLY A 323 9.73 -1.05 -24.55
C GLY A 323 10.80 -2.04 -24.06
N SER A 324 11.27 -1.93 -22.81
CA SER A 324 12.16 -2.94 -22.24
C SER A 324 11.39 -4.25 -21.96
N GLU A 325 12.11 -5.36 -21.87
CA GLU A 325 11.52 -6.69 -21.71
C GLU A 325 12.20 -7.46 -20.56
N ILE A 326 11.44 -8.30 -19.88
CA ILE A 326 11.93 -9.36 -19.01
C ILE A 326 11.34 -10.71 -19.44
N ALA A 327 12.04 -11.79 -19.13
CA ALA A 327 11.58 -13.15 -19.36
C ALA A 327 11.26 -13.86 -18.03
N ALA A 328 10.27 -14.74 -18.04
CA ALA A 328 10.00 -15.62 -16.92
C ALA A 328 9.57 -17.02 -17.40
N HIS A 329 9.82 -18.02 -16.57
CA HIS A 329 9.36 -19.38 -16.83
C HIS A 329 7.86 -19.54 -16.59
N ALA A 330 7.32 -18.82 -15.61
CA ALA A 330 5.90 -18.72 -15.32
C ALA A 330 5.50 -17.27 -15.00
N VAL A 331 4.23 -16.95 -15.25
CA VAL A 331 3.66 -15.63 -14.95
C VAL A 331 2.39 -15.78 -14.12
N VAL A 332 2.25 -14.96 -13.09
CA VAL A 332 1.00 -14.80 -12.34
C VAL A 332 0.41 -13.42 -12.65
N LEU A 333 -0.76 -13.41 -13.28
CA LEU A 333 -1.56 -12.22 -13.53
C LEU A 333 -2.37 -11.88 -12.30
N ALA A 334 -2.04 -10.78 -11.63
CA ALA A 334 -2.67 -10.27 -10.42
C ALA A 334 -3.04 -8.78 -10.57
N THR A 335 -3.32 -8.34 -11.80
CA THR A 335 -3.53 -6.93 -12.18
C THR A 335 -4.79 -6.31 -11.58
N GLY A 336 -5.65 -7.15 -10.96
CA GLY A 336 -6.85 -6.69 -10.27
C GLY A 336 -7.84 -6.01 -11.21
N VAL A 337 -8.49 -4.97 -10.69
CA VAL A 337 -9.54 -4.22 -11.36
C VAL A 337 -9.29 -2.72 -11.19
N SER A 338 -9.78 -1.91 -12.13
CA SER A 338 -9.84 -0.45 -12.01
C SER A 338 -11.26 0.00 -11.66
N TYR A 339 -11.40 1.13 -11.01
CA TYR A 339 -12.71 1.70 -10.75
C TYR A 339 -13.37 2.15 -12.05
N ARG A 340 -14.68 1.94 -12.11
CA ARG A 340 -15.49 2.47 -13.20
C ARG A 340 -15.65 3.97 -13.02
N THR A 341 -15.55 4.70 -14.11
CA THR A 341 -15.88 6.13 -14.15
C THR A 341 -17.37 6.35 -14.38
N LEU A 342 -17.92 7.42 -13.84
CA LEU A 342 -19.25 7.91 -14.16
C LEU A 342 -19.17 8.71 -15.45
N ASP A 343 -19.96 8.31 -16.45
CA ASP A 343 -20.13 9.08 -17.67
C ASP A 343 -21.23 10.14 -17.47
N VAL A 344 -20.85 11.22 -16.81
CA VAL A 344 -21.72 12.34 -16.42
C VAL A 344 -21.03 13.65 -16.83
N PRO A 345 -21.75 14.60 -17.46
CA PRO A 345 -21.18 15.87 -17.86
C PRO A 345 -20.47 16.61 -16.70
N GLY A 346 -19.25 17.07 -16.94
CA GLY A 346 -18.43 17.83 -16.00
C GLY A 346 -17.60 16.99 -15.04
N LEU A 347 -17.82 15.66 -14.93
CA LEU A 347 -17.05 14.84 -13.98
C LEU A 347 -15.64 14.50 -14.47
N ALA A 348 -15.48 14.30 -15.78
CA ALA A 348 -14.19 13.92 -16.35
C ALA A 348 -13.15 15.04 -16.19
N GLU A 349 -13.57 16.28 -16.44
CA GLU A 349 -12.75 17.49 -16.33
C GLU A 349 -12.37 17.81 -14.89
N LEU A 350 -13.21 17.40 -13.94
CA LEU A 350 -13.02 17.63 -12.50
C LEU A 350 -12.35 16.45 -11.78
N ALA A 351 -11.90 15.43 -12.50
CA ALA A 351 -11.19 14.30 -11.92
C ALA A 351 -9.86 14.77 -11.28
N GLY A 352 -9.66 14.49 -9.99
CA GLY A 352 -8.56 15.00 -9.17
C GLY A 352 -8.73 16.45 -8.70
N LEU A 353 -9.79 17.13 -9.14
CA LEU A 353 -10.14 18.50 -8.78
C LEU A 353 -11.41 18.54 -7.90
N GLY A 354 -11.51 17.64 -6.96
CA GLY A 354 -12.68 17.45 -6.10
C GLY A 354 -13.50 16.20 -6.46
N VAL A 355 -13.29 15.58 -7.62
CA VAL A 355 -13.90 14.31 -8.02
C VAL A 355 -12.87 13.18 -7.99
N TYR A 356 -13.12 12.15 -7.20
CA TYR A 356 -12.19 11.04 -6.99
C TYR A 356 -12.87 9.68 -7.18
N TYR A 357 -12.15 8.73 -7.77
CA TYR A 357 -12.63 7.37 -8.01
C TYR A 357 -11.92 6.40 -7.08
N GLY A 358 -12.69 5.71 -6.22
CA GLY A 358 -12.18 4.76 -5.26
C GLY A 358 -11.76 5.38 -3.93
N ALA A 359 -10.92 4.67 -3.18
CA ALA A 359 -10.53 5.08 -1.84
C ALA A 359 -9.65 6.33 -1.88
N ALA A 360 -10.00 7.33 -1.08
CA ALA A 360 -9.27 8.56 -0.96
C ALA A 360 -8.81 8.77 0.50
N THR A 361 -8.08 7.82 1.04
CA THR A 361 -7.53 7.89 2.41
C THR A 361 -6.61 9.10 2.56
N THR A 362 -5.90 9.45 1.50
CA THR A 362 -5.00 10.60 1.44
C THR A 362 -5.75 11.93 1.50
N GLU A 363 -6.99 11.99 0.97
CA GLU A 363 -7.79 13.21 0.91
C GLU A 363 -8.69 13.40 2.14
N ALA A 364 -8.95 12.36 2.92
CA ALA A 364 -9.85 12.43 4.05
C ALA A 364 -9.54 13.57 5.06
N PRO A 365 -8.27 13.81 5.46
CA PRO A 365 -7.93 14.95 6.31
C PRO A 365 -8.22 16.31 5.67
N SER A 366 -8.13 16.41 4.34
CA SER A 366 -8.40 17.66 3.59
C SER A 366 -9.88 18.01 3.51
N CYS A 367 -10.76 17.03 3.78
CA CYS A 367 -12.22 17.23 3.84
C CYS A 367 -12.72 17.78 5.19
N SER A 368 -11.81 18.14 6.10
CA SER A 368 -12.18 18.55 7.47
C SER A 368 -13.10 19.78 7.48
N GLY A 369 -14.24 19.63 8.15
CA GLY A 369 -15.25 20.68 8.28
C GLY A 369 -16.09 20.93 7.02
N GLU A 370 -16.00 20.07 6.01
CA GLU A 370 -16.75 20.19 4.75
C GLU A 370 -17.75 19.04 4.56
N THR A 371 -18.68 19.19 3.61
CA THR A 371 -19.59 18.11 3.21
C THR A 371 -18.94 17.25 2.14
N VAL A 372 -18.95 15.92 2.36
CA VAL A 372 -18.42 14.93 1.44
C VAL A 372 -19.55 14.12 0.82
N TYR A 373 -19.58 14.00 -0.49
CA TYR A 373 -20.52 13.15 -1.22
C TYR A 373 -19.85 11.84 -1.61
N VAL A 374 -20.52 10.70 -1.34
CA VAL A 374 -20.04 9.35 -1.63
C VAL A 374 -21.04 8.64 -2.53
N VAL A 375 -20.69 8.37 -3.78
CA VAL A 375 -21.54 7.62 -4.72
C VAL A 375 -21.27 6.13 -4.60
N GLY A 376 -22.29 5.37 -4.23
CA GLY A 376 -22.22 3.90 -4.13
C GLY A 376 -23.02 3.35 -2.98
N GLY A 377 -23.41 2.08 -3.09
CA GLY A 377 -24.23 1.38 -2.08
C GLY A 377 -23.61 0.05 -1.61
N ALA A 378 -22.36 -0.26 -1.96
CA ALA A 378 -21.67 -1.48 -1.57
C ALA A 378 -20.65 -1.23 -0.45
N ASN A 379 -20.00 -2.29 0.05
CA ASN A 379 -19.08 -2.23 1.19
C ASN A 379 -17.98 -1.16 1.04
N SER A 380 -17.40 -0.99 -0.13
CA SER A 380 -16.34 0.02 -0.36
C SER A 380 -16.85 1.45 -0.12
N ALA A 381 -18.06 1.76 -0.58
CA ALA A 381 -18.69 3.06 -0.34
C ALA A 381 -18.99 3.27 1.15
N GLY A 382 -19.49 2.24 1.84
CA GLY A 382 -19.78 2.29 3.28
C GLY A 382 -18.51 2.49 4.11
N GLN A 383 -17.44 1.76 3.81
CA GLN A 383 -16.14 1.92 4.47
C GLN A 383 -15.55 3.33 4.25
N ALA A 384 -15.69 3.87 3.04
CA ALA A 384 -15.27 5.23 2.73
C ALA A 384 -16.09 6.25 3.52
N ALA A 385 -17.42 6.11 3.57
CA ALA A 385 -18.29 6.98 4.35
C ALA A 385 -17.91 6.98 5.83
N MET A 386 -17.66 5.83 6.43
CA MET A 386 -17.18 5.68 7.80
C MET A 386 -15.79 6.30 8.03
N ASN A 387 -14.92 6.28 7.02
CA ASN A 387 -13.62 6.95 7.12
C ASN A 387 -13.77 8.48 7.06
N PHE A 388 -14.52 8.99 6.09
CA PHE A 388 -14.76 10.44 5.94
C PHE A 388 -15.49 11.03 7.14
N SER A 389 -16.41 10.29 7.79
CA SER A 389 -17.14 10.80 8.95
C SER A 389 -16.25 11.19 10.15
N ARG A 390 -14.98 10.80 10.14
CA ARG A 390 -14.01 11.19 11.19
C ARG A 390 -13.46 12.61 10.98
N TYR A 391 -13.62 13.17 9.79
CA TYR A 391 -13.02 14.44 9.38
C TYR A 391 -14.06 15.43 8.89
N ALA A 392 -14.96 14.98 8.02
CA ALA A 392 -15.99 15.80 7.41
C ALA A 392 -17.06 16.25 8.41
N GLU A 393 -17.62 17.44 8.21
CA GLU A 393 -18.79 17.90 8.96
C GLU A 393 -20.02 17.04 8.65
N ARG A 394 -20.17 16.61 7.39
CA ARG A 394 -21.28 15.78 6.92
C ARG A 394 -20.82 14.86 5.80
N VAL A 395 -21.31 13.62 5.81
CA VAL A 395 -21.13 12.67 4.70
C VAL A 395 -22.49 12.35 4.10
N VAL A 396 -22.64 12.50 2.78
CA VAL A 396 -23.88 12.20 2.05
C VAL A 396 -23.63 11.03 1.11
N MET A 397 -24.17 9.87 1.43
CA MET A 397 -24.11 8.70 0.54
C MET A 397 -25.22 8.78 -0.50
N LEU A 398 -24.84 8.76 -1.77
CA LEU A 398 -25.75 8.75 -2.93
C LEU A 398 -25.88 7.33 -3.47
N VAL A 399 -27.03 6.72 -3.22
CA VAL A 399 -27.29 5.31 -3.52
C VAL A 399 -28.34 5.21 -4.61
N ARG A 400 -27.97 4.69 -5.78
CA ARG A 400 -28.89 4.54 -6.91
C ARG A 400 -30.03 3.55 -6.64
N GLY A 401 -29.80 2.56 -5.80
CA GLY A 401 -30.78 1.56 -5.39
C GLY A 401 -31.71 2.06 -4.29
N PRO A 402 -32.80 1.31 -4.00
CA PRO A 402 -33.76 1.69 -2.97
C PRO A 402 -33.26 1.45 -1.54
N SER A 403 -32.16 0.71 -1.35
CA SER A 403 -31.61 0.39 -0.05
C SER A 403 -30.14 -0.01 -0.11
N LEU A 404 -29.44 -0.07 1.03
CA LEU A 404 -28.08 -0.57 1.18
C LEU A 404 -28.02 -2.11 1.29
N GLN A 405 -29.08 -2.75 1.76
CA GLN A 405 -29.13 -4.18 2.09
C GLN A 405 -28.84 -5.10 0.89
N ALA A 406 -29.09 -4.60 -0.32
CA ALA A 406 -28.87 -5.38 -1.54
C ALA A 406 -27.37 -5.67 -1.84
N SER A 407 -26.44 -4.82 -1.33
CA SER A 407 -25.03 -4.86 -1.74
C SER A 407 -24.02 -4.57 -0.62
N MET A 408 -24.50 -4.22 0.58
CA MET A 408 -23.67 -3.90 1.74
C MET A 408 -23.88 -4.92 2.87
N SER A 409 -22.80 -5.26 3.58
CA SER A 409 -22.88 -6.17 4.74
C SER A 409 -23.62 -5.52 5.91
N GLN A 410 -24.38 -6.34 6.64
CA GLN A 410 -25.26 -5.86 7.72
C GLN A 410 -24.49 -5.08 8.81
N TYR A 411 -23.31 -5.57 9.24
CA TYR A 411 -22.52 -4.88 10.26
C TYR A 411 -22.14 -3.43 9.85
N LEU A 412 -21.87 -3.23 8.56
CA LEU A 412 -21.47 -1.91 8.06
C LEU A 412 -22.67 -0.97 7.95
N ILE A 413 -23.85 -1.50 7.60
CA ILE A 413 -25.11 -0.74 7.62
C ILE A 413 -25.37 -0.24 9.04
N GLU A 414 -25.27 -1.11 10.04
CA GLU A 414 -25.46 -0.76 11.46
C GLU A 414 -24.46 0.30 11.93
N GLN A 415 -23.20 0.22 11.49
CA GLN A 415 -22.21 1.26 11.80
C GLN A 415 -22.58 2.61 11.18
N ILE A 416 -23.02 2.63 9.91
CA ILE A 416 -23.43 3.86 9.21
C ILE A 416 -24.65 4.49 9.91
N GLU A 417 -25.67 3.67 10.25
CA GLU A 417 -26.88 4.13 10.95
C GLU A 417 -26.58 4.69 12.35
N GLY A 418 -25.48 4.26 12.96
CA GLY A 418 -25.00 4.75 14.27
C GLY A 418 -24.29 6.10 14.22
N VAL A 419 -24.06 6.70 13.05
CA VAL A 419 -23.34 7.97 12.89
C VAL A 419 -24.30 9.06 12.40
N GLU A 420 -24.65 10.01 13.26
CA GLU A 420 -25.70 11.03 13.02
C GLU A 420 -25.44 11.93 11.80
N HIS A 421 -24.18 12.20 11.47
CA HIS A 421 -23.81 13.09 10.36
C HIS A 421 -23.53 12.34 9.06
N ILE A 422 -23.80 11.03 8.98
CA ILE A 422 -23.88 10.29 7.72
C ILE A 422 -25.34 10.26 7.27
N GLU A 423 -25.63 10.87 6.13
CA GLU A 423 -26.93 10.82 5.48
C GLU A 423 -26.90 9.84 4.31
N VAL A 424 -27.88 8.92 4.24
CA VAL A 424 -28.04 8.00 3.11
C VAL A 424 -29.23 8.45 2.27
N ARG A 425 -28.94 8.90 1.02
CA ARG A 425 -29.96 9.22 0.01
C ARG A 425 -30.08 8.06 -0.96
N THR A 426 -31.11 7.27 -0.77
CA THR A 426 -31.47 6.19 -1.71
C THR A 426 -32.17 6.72 -2.95
N CYS A 427 -32.25 5.91 -4.00
CA CYS A 427 -32.85 6.30 -5.29
C CYS A 427 -32.28 7.60 -5.85
N THR A 428 -31.05 7.97 -5.54
CA THR A 428 -30.42 9.23 -5.93
C THR A 428 -29.20 8.97 -6.78
N GLU A 429 -29.06 9.72 -7.87
CA GLU A 429 -27.91 9.65 -8.77
C GLU A 429 -27.35 11.04 -9.10
N VAL A 430 -26.05 11.09 -9.40
CA VAL A 430 -25.39 12.29 -9.93
C VAL A 430 -25.63 12.33 -11.44
N VAL A 431 -26.11 13.47 -11.95
CA VAL A 431 -26.41 13.68 -13.37
C VAL A 431 -25.67 14.88 -13.97
N GLY A 432 -24.96 15.65 -13.16
CA GLY A 432 -24.09 16.74 -13.59
C GLY A 432 -23.14 17.17 -12.50
N ALA A 433 -22.02 17.75 -12.91
CA ALA A 433 -21.06 18.43 -12.04
C ALA A 433 -20.57 19.71 -12.70
N SER A 434 -20.25 20.72 -11.92
CA SER A 434 -19.71 21.99 -12.40
C SER A 434 -18.77 22.63 -11.41
N GLY A 435 -17.81 23.39 -11.92
CA GLY A 435 -16.78 24.13 -11.21
C GLY A 435 -15.74 24.63 -12.19
N ASP A 436 -15.04 25.68 -11.90
CA ASP A 436 -13.99 26.25 -12.76
C ASP A 436 -12.61 25.60 -12.46
N GLU A 437 -12.08 25.82 -11.26
CA GLU A 437 -10.78 25.27 -10.84
C GLU A 437 -10.92 23.97 -10.05
N HIS A 438 -12.09 23.69 -9.51
CA HIS A 438 -12.43 22.50 -8.72
C HIS A 438 -13.93 22.27 -8.73
N LEU A 439 -14.38 21.14 -8.18
CA LEU A 439 -15.80 20.87 -8.01
C LEU A 439 -16.45 21.92 -7.10
N GLU A 440 -17.52 22.54 -7.59
CA GLU A 440 -18.31 23.54 -6.84
C GLU A 440 -19.75 23.08 -6.64
N LYS A 441 -20.33 22.39 -7.62
CA LYS A 441 -21.72 21.94 -7.57
C LYS A 441 -21.94 20.58 -8.18
N LEU A 442 -22.90 19.85 -7.61
CA LEU A 442 -23.45 18.62 -8.17
C LEU A 442 -24.91 18.79 -8.50
N THR A 443 -25.35 18.22 -9.61
CA THR A 443 -26.76 18.04 -9.94
C THR A 443 -27.14 16.61 -9.58
N LEU A 444 -28.04 16.47 -8.61
CA LEU A 444 -28.57 15.21 -8.11
C LEU A 444 -29.98 15.00 -8.67
N ARG A 445 -30.30 13.77 -9.09
CA ARG A 445 -31.64 13.39 -9.58
C ARG A 445 -32.24 12.33 -8.66
N ASP A 446 -33.48 12.56 -8.19
CA ASP A 446 -34.29 11.51 -7.59
C ASP A 446 -34.84 10.60 -8.70
N ARG A 447 -34.53 9.31 -8.66
CA ARG A 447 -34.91 8.34 -9.69
C ARG A 447 -36.39 7.96 -9.63
N ASN A 448 -37.08 8.20 -8.52
CA ASN A 448 -38.49 7.90 -8.38
C ASN A 448 -39.37 9.02 -8.97
N THR A 449 -39.00 10.29 -8.72
CA THR A 449 -39.78 11.45 -9.17
C THR A 449 -39.24 12.07 -10.46
N GLY A 450 -37.95 11.89 -10.74
CA GLY A 450 -37.22 12.55 -11.83
C GLY A 450 -36.79 13.98 -11.49
N ASP A 451 -37.08 14.46 -10.26
CA ASP A 451 -36.72 15.81 -9.84
C ASP A 451 -35.20 15.97 -9.72
N GLU A 452 -34.71 17.11 -10.17
CA GLU A 452 -33.30 17.49 -10.09
C GLU A 452 -33.08 18.57 -9.04
N GLN A 453 -32.02 18.41 -8.25
CA GLN A 453 -31.56 19.35 -7.25
C GLN A 453 -30.08 19.67 -7.48
N VAL A 454 -29.75 20.96 -7.51
CA VAL A 454 -28.36 21.43 -7.50
C VAL A 454 -27.94 21.63 -6.04
N VAL A 455 -26.78 21.06 -5.67
CA VAL A 455 -26.20 21.19 -4.33
C VAL A 455 -24.78 21.71 -4.44
N ASP A 456 -24.33 22.48 -3.46
CA ASP A 456 -22.93 22.87 -3.34
C ASP A 456 -22.11 21.65 -2.90
N ALA A 457 -20.97 21.42 -3.56
CA ALA A 457 -20.13 20.26 -3.32
C ALA A 457 -18.70 20.53 -3.76
N HIS A 458 -17.74 20.33 -2.83
CA HIS A 458 -16.31 20.40 -3.15
C HIS A 458 -15.67 19.02 -3.26
N TRP A 459 -16.34 17.99 -2.69
CA TRP A 459 -15.79 16.63 -2.58
C TRP A 459 -16.79 15.59 -3.04
N LEU A 460 -16.44 14.85 -4.08
CA LEU A 460 -17.20 13.70 -4.58
C LEU A 460 -16.31 12.49 -4.70
N PHE A 461 -16.66 11.41 -4.02
CA PHE A 461 -15.97 10.14 -4.09
C PHE A 461 -16.87 9.07 -4.70
N VAL A 462 -16.39 8.39 -5.76
CA VAL A 462 -17.20 7.49 -6.58
C VAL A 462 -16.78 6.03 -6.38
N PHE A 463 -17.71 5.17 -5.93
CA PHE A 463 -17.53 3.74 -5.66
C PHE A 463 -18.59 2.90 -6.37
N ILE A 464 -18.61 2.91 -7.70
CA ILE A 464 -19.66 2.26 -8.54
C ILE A 464 -19.24 0.93 -9.15
N GLY A 465 -18.23 0.30 -8.58
CA GLY A 465 -17.70 -0.96 -9.06
C GLY A 465 -16.45 -0.79 -9.92
N ALA A 466 -16.00 -1.91 -10.48
CA ALA A 466 -14.70 -1.98 -11.13
C ALA A 466 -14.75 -2.85 -12.39
N GLN A 467 -13.77 -2.67 -13.27
CA GLN A 467 -13.52 -3.47 -14.46
C GLN A 467 -12.09 -4.03 -14.44
N PRO A 468 -11.85 -5.23 -15.00
CA PRO A 468 -10.52 -5.83 -14.99
C PRO A 468 -9.54 -5.05 -15.87
N ARG A 469 -8.27 -4.98 -15.44
CA ARG A 469 -7.19 -4.35 -16.20
C ARG A 469 -6.54 -5.36 -17.14
N THR A 470 -7.23 -5.73 -18.22
CA THR A 470 -6.86 -6.85 -19.08
C THR A 470 -6.85 -6.53 -20.59
N ASP A 471 -7.05 -5.27 -20.99
CA ASP A 471 -7.11 -4.90 -22.41
C ASP A 471 -5.81 -5.26 -23.15
N TRP A 472 -4.67 -5.13 -22.49
CA TRP A 472 -3.35 -5.52 -23.01
C TRP A 472 -3.17 -7.04 -23.21
N LEU A 473 -4.09 -7.85 -22.70
CA LEU A 473 -4.13 -9.32 -22.86
C LEU A 473 -5.09 -9.78 -23.98
N ASP A 474 -5.62 -8.85 -24.76
CA ASP A 474 -6.51 -9.18 -25.86
C ASP A 474 -5.83 -10.09 -26.88
N GLY A 475 -6.49 -11.18 -27.25
CA GLY A 475 -5.90 -12.21 -28.12
C GLY A 475 -4.77 -13.04 -27.52
N VAL A 476 -4.36 -12.79 -26.26
CA VAL A 476 -3.28 -13.52 -25.57
C VAL A 476 -3.84 -14.61 -24.65
N VAL A 477 -4.83 -14.27 -23.83
CA VAL A 477 -5.51 -15.20 -22.92
C VAL A 477 -7.02 -15.10 -23.10
N ALA A 478 -7.73 -16.21 -22.83
CA ALA A 478 -9.18 -16.23 -22.86
C ALA A 478 -9.77 -15.34 -21.75
N ARG A 479 -10.77 -14.52 -22.12
CA ARG A 479 -11.48 -13.60 -21.23
C ARG A 479 -12.99 -13.76 -21.39
N ASP A 480 -13.76 -13.44 -20.36
CA ASP A 480 -15.22 -13.37 -20.45
C ASP A 480 -15.69 -12.09 -21.17
N GLY A 481 -17.00 -11.96 -21.36
CA GLY A 481 -17.59 -10.78 -22.01
C GLY A 481 -17.45 -9.46 -21.25
N LEU A 482 -16.94 -9.49 -20.01
CA LEU A 482 -16.65 -8.33 -19.17
C LEU A 482 -15.13 -8.04 -19.07
N GLY A 483 -14.31 -8.87 -19.71
CA GLY A 483 -12.87 -8.74 -19.75
C GLY A 483 -12.13 -9.50 -18.63
N PHE A 484 -12.80 -10.24 -17.74
CA PHE A 484 -12.12 -11.03 -16.72
C PHE A 484 -11.40 -12.23 -17.33
N VAL A 485 -10.21 -12.54 -16.81
CA VAL A 485 -9.40 -13.67 -17.29
C VAL A 485 -10.04 -14.98 -16.86
N LEU A 486 -10.28 -15.86 -17.83
CA LEU A 486 -10.76 -17.23 -17.59
C LEU A 486 -9.60 -18.15 -17.22
N SER A 487 -9.84 -19.11 -16.32
CA SER A 487 -8.81 -20.04 -15.85
C SER A 487 -9.39 -21.42 -15.53
N GLY A 488 -8.55 -22.44 -15.67
CA GLY A 488 -8.87 -23.82 -15.30
C GLY A 488 -10.18 -24.32 -15.90
N PRO A 489 -11.17 -24.69 -15.06
CA PRO A 489 -12.43 -25.28 -15.53
C PRO A 489 -13.33 -24.29 -16.29
N ASP A 490 -13.09 -22.98 -16.18
CA ASP A 490 -13.91 -21.96 -16.84
C ASP A 490 -13.42 -21.66 -18.27
N LEU A 491 -12.32 -22.27 -18.70
CA LEU A 491 -11.79 -22.09 -20.03
C LEU A 491 -12.71 -22.72 -21.09
N PRO A 492 -12.95 -22.03 -22.23
CA PRO A 492 -13.75 -22.59 -23.32
C PRO A 492 -13.01 -23.77 -23.94
N LEU A 493 -13.63 -24.95 -23.91
CA LEU A 493 -13.07 -26.17 -24.48
C LEU A 493 -13.16 -26.12 -26.00
N ALA A 494 -12.16 -26.66 -26.68
CA ALA A 494 -12.23 -26.88 -28.12
C ALA A 494 -13.29 -27.97 -28.44
N PRO A 495 -13.98 -27.87 -29.59
CA PRO A 495 -14.88 -28.93 -30.04
C PRO A 495 -14.14 -30.26 -30.04
N GLU A 496 -14.77 -31.29 -29.45
CA GLU A 496 -14.22 -32.64 -29.38
C GLU A 496 -12.96 -32.83 -28.50
N SER A 497 -12.56 -31.82 -27.71
CA SER A 497 -11.42 -31.84 -26.79
C SER A 497 -11.80 -31.51 -25.35
N ARG A 498 -11.02 -32.01 -24.39
CA ARG A 498 -11.12 -31.61 -22.98
C ARG A 498 -10.20 -30.42 -22.65
N ALA A 499 -9.47 -29.91 -23.64
CA ALA A 499 -8.55 -28.80 -23.50
C ALA A 499 -9.04 -27.55 -24.26
N PRO A 500 -8.58 -26.36 -23.89
CA PRO A 500 -8.85 -25.13 -24.63
C PRO A 500 -8.32 -25.20 -26.06
N SER A 501 -8.88 -24.38 -26.93
CA SER A 501 -8.36 -24.24 -28.31
C SER A 501 -6.92 -23.74 -28.29
N GLY A 502 -6.02 -24.44 -29.01
CA GLY A 502 -4.60 -24.12 -29.03
C GLY A 502 -3.80 -24.57 -27.80
N TRP A 503 -4.39 -25.39 -26.93
CA TRP A 503 -3.68 -25.97 -25.78
C TRP A 503 -2.71 -27.07 -26.24
N GLU A 504 -1.42 -26.82 -26.07
CA GLU A 504 -0.34 -27.73 -26.52
C GLU A 504 0.05 -28.83 -25.50
N PRO A 505 0.00 -28.57 -24.14
CA PRO A 505 0.42 -29.59 -23.17
C PRO A 505 -0.46 -30.85 -23.20
N GLU A 506 0.14 -32.03 -22.95
CA GLU A 506 -0.58 -33.32 -22.85
C GLU A 506 -1.47 -33.46 -21.60
N ARG A 507 -1.53 -32.45 -20.75
CA ARG A 507 -2.33 -32.37 -19.52
C ARG A 507 -3.43 -31.35 -19.61
N ASP A 508 -4.44 -31.48 -18.76
CA ASP A 508 -5.45 -30.43 -18.57
C ASP A 508 -4.84 -29.16 -17.94
N PRO A 509 -5.43 -27.99 -18.18
CA PRO A 509 -5.06 -26.75 -17.47
C PRO A 509 -5.19 -26.91 -15.95
N PHE A 510 -4.25 -26.36 -15.20
CA PHE A 510 -4.38 -26.28 -13.74
C PHE A 510 -5.50 -25.30 -13.35
N HIS A 511 -6.00 -25.41 -12.12
CA HIS A 511 -7.18 -24.66 -11.65
C HIS A 511 -7.11 -23.14 -11.88
N LEU A 512 -5.95 -22.52 -11.66
CA LEU A 512 -5.74 -21.08 -11.87
C LEU A 512 -5.00 -20.76 -13.19
N GLU A 513 -4.68 -21.75 -14.00
CA GLU A 513 -3.96 -21.58 -15.26
C GLU A 513 -4.89 -21.03 -16.35
N THR A 514 -4.41 -20.05 -17.08
CA THR A 514 -5.15 -19.43 -18.19
C THR A 514 -5.11 -20.31 -19.45
N SER A 515 -5.67 -19.83 -20.55
CA SER A 515 -5.54 -20.49 -21.87
C SER A 515 -4.11 -20.49 -22.42
N LEU A 516 -3.19 -19.73 -21.82
CA LEU A 516 -1.77 -19.75 -22.17
C LEU A 516 -1.00 -20.55 -21.11
N PRO A 517 -0.40 -21.72 -21.46
CA PRO A 517 0.29 -22.57 -20.52
C PRO A 517 1.37 -21.83 -19.73
N GLY A 518 1.51 -22.10 -18.42
CA GLY A 518 2.45 -21.43 -17.53
C GLY A 518 2.11 -19.99 -17.18
N VAL A 519 0.91 -19.53 -17.53
CA VAL A 519 0.36 -18.23 -17.13
C VAL A 519 -0.86 -18.47 -16.25
N PHE A 520 -0.84 -17.93 -15.04
CA PHE A 520 -1.88 -18.11 -14.03
C PHE A 520 -2.59 -16.79 -13.74
N ALA A 521 -3.85 -16.82 -13.34
CA ALA A 521 -4.62 -15.64 -12.96
C ALA A 521 -5.12 -15.78 -11.52
N VAL A 522 -4.96 -14.72 -10.70
CA VAL A 522 -5.34 -14.72 -9.29
C VAL A 522 -6.00 -13.40 -8.88
N GLY A 523 -6.86 -13.48 -7.87
CA GLY A 523 -7.56 -12.32 -7.33
C GLY A 523 -8.61 -11.76 -8.28
N ASP A 524 -8.86 -10.47 -8.17
CA ASP A 524 -10.02 -9.81 -8.76
C ASP A 524 -10.01 -9.78 -10.30
N VAL A 525 -8.86 -9.95 -10.94
CA VAL A 525 -8.73 -10.03 -12.40
C VAL A 525 -9.32 -11.33 -12.96
N ARG A 526 -9.41 -12.39 -12.15
CA ARG A 526 -9.90 -13.70 -12.55
C ARG A 526 -11.44 -13.74 -12.59
N GLY A 527 -12.00 -14.31 -13.64
CA GLY A 527 -13.41 -14.60 -13.76
C GLY A 527 -13.90 -15.50 -12.62
N GLY A 528 -15.06 -15.22 -12.06
CA GLY A 528 -15.65 -16.00 -10.97
C GLY A 528 -14.90 -15.90 -9.61
N SER A 529 -13.89 -15.03 -9.47
CA SER A 529 -13.16 -14.88 -8.20
C SER A 529 -14.04 -14.29 -7.10
N VAL A 530 -13.83 -14.76 -5.87
CA VAL A 530 -14.44 -14.15 -4.68
C VAL A 530 -13.63 -12.89 -4.36
N LYS A 531 -14.23 -11.73 -4.57
CA LYS A 531 -13.58 -10.42 -4.39
C LYS A 531 -13.37 -10.09 -2.91
N ARG A 532 -12.40 -10.77 -2.29
CA ARG A 532 -11.98 -10.64 -0.89
C ARG A 532 -10.45 -10.72 -0.80
N VAL A 533 -9.87 -9.95 0.11
CA VAL A 533 -8.43 -9.93 0.34
C VAL A 533 -7.89 -11.32 0.65
N ALA A 534 -8.52 -12.03 1.59
CA ALA A 534 -8.10 -13.38 1.98
C ALA A 534 -8.18 -14.39 0.83
N SER A 535 -9.22 -14.31 -0.02
CA SER A 535 -9.35 -15.18 -1.21
C SER A 535 -8.26 -14.92 -2.22
N ALA A 536 -7.96 -13.64 -2.49
CA ALA A 536 -6.90 -13.25 -3.41
C ALA A 536 -5.52 -13.74 -2.93
N VAL A 537 -5.21 -13.59 -1.63
CA VAL A 537 -3.96 -14.10 -1.02
C VAL A 537 -3.89 -15.62 -1.14
N GLY A 538 -4.99 -16.33 -0.85
CA GLY A 538 -5.06 -17.78 -0.98
C GLY A 538 -4.86 -18.27 -2.43
N GLU A 539 -5.46 -17.59 -3.41
CA GLU A 539 -5.22 -17.87 -4.83
C GLU A 539 -3.76 -17.62 -5.22
N GLY A 540 -3.13 -16.53 -4.71
CA GLY A 540 -1.70 -16.25 -4.91
C GLY A 540 -0.81 -17.38 -4.42
N ALA A 541 -1.04 -17.84 -3.20
CA ALA A 541 -0.31 -18.99 -2.62
C ALA A 541 -0.53 -20.28 -3.42
N MET A 542 -1.77 -20.58 -3.80
CA MET A 542 -2.11 -21.74 -4.61
C MET A 542 -1.42 -21.69 -5.98
N ALA A 543 -1.38 -20.53 -6.62
CA ALA A 543 -0.74 -20.36 -7.92
C ALA A 543 0.75 -20.74 -7.87
N VAL A 544 1.47 -20.44 -6.80
CA VAL A 544 2.88 -20.83 -6.66
C VAL A 544 3.05 -22.34 -6.62
N SER A 545 2.19 -23.06 -5.89
CA SER A 545 2.22 -24.53 -5.91
C SER A 545 1.97 -25.09 -7.31
N LEU A 546 1.11 -24.44 -8.12
CA LEU A 546 0.87 -24.82 -9.50
C LEU A 546 2.05 -24.43 -10.43
N VAL A 547 2.72 -23.32 -10.14
CA VAL A 547 3.97 -22.92 -10.83
C VAL A 547 5.06 -23.97 -10.64
N HIS A 548 5.27 -24.48 -9.43
CA HIS A 548 6.21 -25.59 -9.20
C HIS A 548 5.89 -26.81 -10.07
N ARG A 549 4.63 -27.22 -10.09
CA ARG A 549 4.18 -28.33 -10.95
C ARG A 549 4.39 -28.04 -12.45
N TRP A 550 4.21 -26.80 -12.87
CA TRP A 550 4.50 -26.37 -14.23
C TRP A 550 6.00 -26.48 -14.54
N LEU A 551 6.88 -26.00 -13.65
CA LEU A 551 8.31 -26.03 -13.82
C LEU A 551 8.90 -27.45 -13.84
N GLU A 552 8.32 -28.37 -13.07
CA GLU A 552 8.70 -29.80 -13.07
C GLU A 552 8.32 -30.54 -14.36
N ASN A 553 7.26 -30.12 -15.05
CA ASN A 553 6.72 -30.76 -16.25
C ASN A 553 7.07 -30.03 -17.55
N ARG A 554 8.06 -29.21 -17.55
CA ARG A 554 8.51 -28.37 -18.65
C ARG A 554 9.52 -29.02 -19.57
#